data_9856911ca0018fc645baf4d5408888ac
#
_entry.id   9856911ca0018fc645baf4d5408888ac
#
_cell.length_a   1.000
_cell.length_b   1.000
_cell.length_c   1.000
_cell.angle_alpha   90.00
_cell.angle_beta   90.00
_cell.angle_gamma   90.00
#
_symmetry.space_group_name_H-M   'P 1'
#
loop_
_entity.id
_entity.type
_entity.pdbx_description
1 polymer ?
#
loop_
_entity_poly.entity_id
_entity_poly.type
_entity_poly.pdbx_seq_one_letter_code
_entity_poly.pdbx_strand_id
1 'polypeptide(L)' 'PDPEVFLRAAQLVGVSNENAIVFEDSVAGIQAANIAKMISVGIGDAIVLHEAKYNFKDFTFMDEAFLSQLIG' A
#
# COMPACT_ATOMS: atom_id res chain seq x y z
N PRO A 1 -0.54 14.76 -2.23
CA PRO A 1 0.19 13.50 -2.26
C PRO A 1 0.72 13.17 -3.64
N ASP A 2 2.04 13.19 -3.72
CA ASP A 2 2.74 12.98 -4.99
C ASP A 2 3.14 11.51 -5.12
N PRO A 3 2.65 10.78 -6.14
CA PRO A 3 2.97 9.37 -6.30
C PRO A 3 4.37 9.10 -6.87
N GLU A 4 5.14 10.14 -7.21
CA GLU A 4 6.40 10.01 -7.96
C GLU A 4 7.39 9.04 -7.32
N VAL A 5 7.56 9.10 -6.00
CA VAL A 5 8.50 8.22 -5.29
C VAL A 5 8.12 6.75 -5.48
N PHE A 6 6.83 6.44 -5.39
CA PHE A 6 6.34 5.07 -5.55
C PHE A 6 6.44 4.60 -7.00
N LEU A 7 6.12 5.49 -7.94
CA LEU A 7 6.22 5.16 -9.37
C LEU A 7 7.67 4.86 -9.75
N ARG A 8 8.62 5.65 -9.26
CA ARG A 8 10.04 5.42 -9.50
C ARG A 8 10.51 4.11 -8.90
N ALA A 9 10.11 3.84 -7.66
CA ALA A 9 10.51 2.61 -6.98
C ALA A 9 10.04 1.37 -7.78
N ALA A 10 8.79 1.37 -8.21
CA ALA A 10 8.24 0.27 -9.00
C ALA A 10 8.99 0.10 -10.33
N GLN A 11 9.30 1.21 -10.99
CA GLN A 11 10.04 1.19 -12.25
C GLN A 11 11.44 0.60 -12.06
N LEU A 12 12.14 0.99 -10.99
CA LEU A 12 13.50 0.52 -10.72
C LEU A 12 13.57 -0.98 -10.46
N VAL A 13 12.54 -1.55 -9.82
CA VAL A 13 12.52 -2.99 -9.54
C VAL A 13 11.80 -3.79 -10.62
N GLY A 14 11.26 -3.13 -11.64
CA GLY A 14 10.62 -3.81 -12.77
C GLY A 14 9.26 -4.42 -12.46
N VAL A 15 8.54 -3.87 -11.48
CA VAL A 15 7.22 -4.36 -11.08
C VAL A 15 6.16 -3.41 -11.62
N SER A 16 5.08 -3.95 -12.20
CA SER A 16 3.96 -3.11 -12.62
C SER A 16 3.24 -2.54 -11.39
N ASN A 17 2.68 -1.33 -11.54
CA ASN A 17 2.09 -0.61 -10.42
C ASN A 17 0.98 -1.42 -9.73
N GLU A 18 0.11 -2.07 -10.48
CA GLU A 18 -0.99 -2.85 -9.92
C GLU A 18 -0.53 -4.08 -9.13
N ASN A 19 0.73 -4.48 -9.27
CA ASN A 19 1.32 -5.57 -8.49
C ASN A 19 2.18 -5.09 -7.33
N ALA A 20 2.34 -3.77 -7.17
CA ALA A 20 3.12 -3.21 -6.08
C ALA A 20 2.24 -3.00 -4.85
N ILE A 21 2.78 -3.30 -3.68
CA ILE A 21 2.10 -3.14 -2.40
C ILE A 21 2.84 -2.07 -1.61
N VAL A 22 2.10 -1.09 -1.10
CA VAL A 22 2.65 -0.01 -0.30
C VAL A 22 2.07 -0.09 1.10
N PHE A 23 2.93 -0.26 2.10
CA PHE A 23 2.56 -0.20 3.51
C PHE A 23 2.82 1.21 4.02
N GLU A 24 1.79 1.86 4.53
CA GLU A 24 1.86 3.27 4.90
C GLU A 24 1.08 3.56 6.17
N ASP A 25 1.61 4.47 6.98
CA ASP A 25 0.95 4.91 8.21
C ASP A 25 0.39 6.34 8.11
N SER A 26 0.50 6.98 6.96
CA SER A 26 0.01 8.34 6.76
C SER A 26 -1.06 8.41 5.68
N VAL A 27 -1.97 9.38 5.85
CA VAL A 27 -3.01 9.64 4.84
C VAL A 27 -2.38 10.01 3.51
N ALA A 28 -1.37 10.87 3.53
CA ALA A 28 -0.70 11.30 2.30
C ALA A 28 -0.05 10.14 1.56
N GLY A 29 0.59 9.21 2.29
CA GLY A 29 1.18 8.03 1.69
C GLY A 29 0.15 7.10 1.07
N ILE A 30 -0.98 6.89 1.76
CA ILE A 30 -2.08 6.08 1.23
C ILE A 30 -2.63 6.72 -0.05
N GLN A 31 -2.85 8.02 -0.04
CA GLN A 31 -3.35 8.72 -1.22
C GLN A 31 -2.37 8.63 -2.39
N ALA A 32 -1.09 8.78 -2.12
CA ALA A 32 -0.06 8.67 -3.16
C ALA A 32 -0.03 7.25 -3.77
N ALA A 33 -0.13 6.22 -2.94
CA ALA A 33 -0.18 4.84 -3.40
C ALA A 33 -1.43 4.60 -4.28
N ASN A 34 -2.58 5.12 -3.87
CA ASN A 34 -3.81 4.99 -4.63
C ASN A 34 -3.73 5.72 -5.98
N ILE A 35 -3.14 6.91 -6.00
CA ILE A 35 -2.93 7.66 -7.23
C ILE A 35 -2.00 6.89 -8.18
N ALA A 36 -0.99 6.23 -7.62
CA ALA A 36 -0.06 5.41 -8.40
C ALA A 36 -0.68 4.10 -8.88
N LYS A 37 -1.93 3.79 -8.50
CA LYS A 37 -2.61 2.54 -8.84
C LYS A 37 -1.94 1.32 -8.21
N MET A 38 -1.35 1.50 -7.05
CA MET A 38 -0.72 0.45 -6.27
C MET A 38 -1.69 -0.05 -5.19
N ILE A 39 -1.40 -1.22 -4.64
CA ILE A 39 -2.18 -1.78 -3.53
C ILE A 39 -1.75 -1.06 -2.26
N SER A 40 -2.65 -0.29 -1.66
CA SER A 40 -2.34 0.46 -0.43
C SER A 40 -2.77 -0.33 0.80
N VAL A 41 -1.87 -0.44 1.77
CA VAL A 41 -2.12 -1.11 3.05
C VAL A 41 -1.82 -0.10 4.15
N GLY A 42 -2.87 0.33 4.83
CA GLY A 42 -2.75 1.28 5.94
C GLY A 42 -2.42 0.53 7.24
N ILE A 43 -1.38 0.99 7.92
CA ILE A 43 -0.98 0.44 9.22
C ILE A 43 -1.26 1.50 10.26
N GLY A 44 -2.27 1.28 11.09
CA GLY A 44 -2.67 2.23 12.12
C GLY A 44 -4.18 2.36 12.23
N ASP A 45 -4.65 3.57 12.49
CA ASP A 45 -6.07 3.85 12.71
C ASP A 45 -6.85 3.77 11.38
N ALA A 46 -7.74 2.80 11.28
CA ALA A 46 -8.53 2.57 10.07
C ALA A 46 -9.49 3.72 9.74
N ILE A 47 -9.91 4.48 10.76
CA ILE A 47 -10.75 5.66 10.52
C ILE A 47 -9.93 6.75 9.82
N VAL A 48 -8.69 6.96 10.26
CA VAL A 48 -7.79 7.94 9.65
C VAL A 48 -7.34 7.47 8.27
N LEU A 49 -7.01 6.19 8.12
CA LEU A 49 -6.46 5.62 6.89
C LEU A 49 -7.52 4.92 6.04
N HIS A 50 -8.77 5.42 6.07
CA HIS A 50 -9.90 4.75 5.44
C HIS A 50 -9.80 4.63 3.91
N GLU A 51 -8.95 5.42 3.27
CA GLU A 51 -8.77 5.36 1.82
C GLU A 51 -7.87 4.18 1.38
N ALA A 52 -7.17 3.54 2.32
CA ALA A 52 -6.36 2.38 1.99
C ALA A 52 -7.23 1.20 1.56
N LYS A 53 -6.72 0.39 0.63
CA LYS A 53 -7.42 -0.81 0.19
C LYS A 53 -7.57 -1.81 1.32
N TYR A 54 -6.54 -1.95 2.15
CA TYR A 54 -6.54 -2.79 3.34
C TYR A 54 -6.05 -2.00 4.53
N ASN A 55 -6.58 -2.30 5.72
CA ASN A 55 -6.20 -1.62 6.95
C ASN A 55 -5.89 -2.64 8.04
N PHE A 56 -4.77 -2.44 8.73
CA PHE A 56 -4.37 -3.23 9.87
C PHE A 56 -3.88 -2.31 10.98
N LYS A 57 -4.15 -2.69 12.21
CA LYS A 57 -3.74 -1.91 13.37
C LYS A 57 -2.22 -1.83 13.47
N ASP A 58 -1.55 -2.94 13.16
CA ASP A 58 -0.09 -3.05 13.17
C ASP A 58 0.31 -4.21 12.26
N PHE A 59 1.60 -4.55 12.26
CA PHE A 59 2.11 -5.59 11.37
C PHE A 59 1.85 -7.02 11.86
N THR A 60 1.26 -7.22 13.04
CA THR A 60 1.05 -8.56 13.58
C THR A 60 0.05 -9.40 12.79
N PHE A 61 -0.79 -8.74 11.97
CA PHE A 61 -1.77 -9.45 11.13
C PHE A 61 -1.21 -9.88 9.78
N MET A 62 0.04 -9.54 9.51
CA MET A 62 0.65 -9.86 8.21
C MET A 62 1.22 -11.26 8.25
N ASP A 63 0.46 -12.20 7.75
CA ASP A 63 0.89 -13.57 7.62
C ASP A 63 0.95 -13.98 6.15
N GLU A 64 1.39 -15.20 5.91
CA GLU A 64 1.55 -15.74 4.57
C GLU A 64 0.22 -15.80 3.81
N ALA A 65 -0.86 -16.16 4.49
CA ALA A 65 -2.17 -16.24 3.87
C ALA A 65 -2.64 -14.88 3.38
N PHE A 66 -2.46 -13.83 4.19
CA PHE A 66 -2.82 -12.48 3.80
C PHE A 66 -1.99 -12.01 2.61
N LEU A 67 -0.68 -12.21 2.65
CA LEU A 67 0.21 -11.82 1.57
C LEU A 67 -0.15 -12.56 0.27
N SER A 68 -0.51 -13.82 0.35
CA SER A 68 -0.96 -14.59 -0.82
C SER A 68 -2.23 -14.00 -1.42
N GLN A 69 -3.16 -13.53 -0.59
CA GLN A 69 -4.37 -12.87 -1.07
C GLN A 69 -4.06 -11.59 -1.84
N LEU A 70 -3.07 -10.84 -1.41
CA LEU A 70 -2.72 -9.56 -2.05
C LEU A 70 -2.14 -9.77 -3.44
N ILE A 71 -1.35 -10.81 -3.63
CA ILE A 71 -0.59 -11.01 -4.86
C ILE A 71 -1.08 -12.18 -5.71
N GLY A 72 -1.95 -12.97 -5.16
CA GLY A 72 -2.37 -14.20 -5.78
C GLY A 72 -3.74 -14.22 -6.30
#